data_c65bd95b18fbfcdf053ff7e9afef782b
#
_entry.id   c65bd95b18fbfcdf053ff7e9afef782b
#
_cell.length_a   1.000
_cell.length_b   1.000
_cell.length_c   1.000
_cell.angle_alpha   90.00
_cell.angle_beta   90.00
_cell.angle_gamma   90.00
#
_symmetry.space_group_name_H-M   'P 1'
#
loop_
_entity.id
_entity.type
_entity.pdbx_description
1 polymer ?
#
loop_
_entity_poly.entity_id
_entity_poly.type
_entity_poly.pdbx_seq_one_letter_code
_entity_poly.pdbx_strand_id
1 'polypeptide(L)'
;MSFIDKIRGPWARRLTVAAAAAALLPGLVGLTGNSATAEAFSRPGLPVEYLMVPSPSMGRDIKVQFQPGGPHAVYLLDGLRAREDYNGWDMETQAFEWYYDSGLAVVMPVGGQSSFYTDWYRPACGNNGCQTYKWETFLTSELPQWLSANRGISPTGNAAVGLSMSGNSAIILSVYHPEQFIYAGSLSAFLNPSEGSWPFLINMAMGDAGGFDANDMWGRTEDPNSAWVRNDPMVQIPKIVANGTRLWVYCGNGTPSELGGANLPAEFLEGLTIRTNLTFRDNYIAAGGNNGVFNFPPYGTHSWEYWGQQLQEMKPDLQRHLGAA
;
A
#
# COMPACT_ATOMS: atom_id res chain seq x y z
N MET A 1 -22.57 -42.35 17.44
CA MET A 1 -22.42 -40.91 17.19
C MET A 1 -21.38 -40.41 18.17
N SER A 2 -20.18 -40.16 17.69
CA SER A 2 -18.99 -39.85 18.51
C SER A 2 -19.03 -38.41 18.97
N PHE A 3 -18.55 -38.17 20.19
CA PHE A 3 -18.48 -36.85 20.86
C PHE A 3 -17.57 -35.83 20.15
N ILE A 4 -16.89 -36.26 19.07
CA ILE A 4 -15.90 -35.47 18.29
C ILE A 4 -16.58 -34.58 17.22
N ASP A 5 -17.83 -34.83 16.84
CA ASP A 5 -18.50 -34.09 15.77
C ASP A 5 -19.16 -32.76 16.20
N LYS A 6 -19.14 -32.45 17.49
CA LYS A 6 -19.80 -31.23 18.03
C LYS A 6 -18.88 -30.00 18.15
N ILE A 7 -17.57 -30.11 17.85
CA ILE A 7 -16.61 -28.99 17.99
C ILE A 7 -16.26 -28.34 16.64
N ARG A 8 -16.94 -28.69 15.56
CA ARG A 8 -16.72 -28.06 14.23
C ARG A 8 -17.69 -26.90 13.96
N GLY A 9 -17.77 -25.97 14.90
CA GLY A 9 -18.47 -24.71 14.67
C GLY A 9 -17.60 -23.73 13.84
N PRO A 10 -18.21 -22.67 13.25
CA PRO A 10 -17.50 -21.66 12.46
C PRO A 10 -16.34 -20.98 13.23
N TRP A 11 -16.35 -21.03 14.54
CA TRP A 11 -15.29 -20.52 15.42
C TRP A 11 -14.00 -21.33 15.37
N ALA A 12 -14.08 -22.64 15.28
CA ALA A 12 -12.89 -23.50 15.20
C ALA A 12 -12.15 -23.33 13.86
N ARG A 13 -12.87 -23.06 12.76
CA ARG A 13 -12.26 -22.73 11.47
C ARG A 13 -11.60 -21.34 11.47
N ARG A 14 -12.16 -20.36 12.19
CA ARG A 14 -11.58 -19.03 12.35
C ARG A 14 -10.29 -19.05 13.16
N LEU A 15 -10.25 -19.86 14.23
CA LEU A 15 -9.05 -20.04 15.05
C LEU A 15 -7.93 -20.77 14.30
N THR A 16 -8.25 -21.74 13.44
CA THR A 16 -7.25 -22.49 12.68
C THR A 16 -6.60 -21.62 11.59
N VAL A 17 -7.36 -20.74 10.94
CA VAL A 17 -6.82 -19.78 9.95
C VAL A 17 -5.97 -18.70 10.64
N ALA A 18 -6.39 -18.19 11.79
CA ALA A 18 -5.62 -17.23 12.57
C ALA A 18 -4.30 -17.82 13.09
N ALA A 19 -4.34 -19.06 13.58
CA ALA A 19 -3.14 -19.76 14.07
C ALA A 19 -2.15 -20.10 12.92
N ALA A 20 -2.65 -20.45 11.74
CA ALA A 20 -1.81 -20.71 10.56
C ALA A 20 -1.19 -19.41 10.02
N ALA A 21 -1.94 -18.29 10.01
CA ALA A 21 -1.40 -16.99 9.64
C ALA A 21 -0.33 -16.51 10.63
N ALA A 22 -0.56 -16.70 11.93
CA ALA A 22 0.40 -16.36 12.97
C ALA A 22 1.70 -17.18 12.89
N ALA A 23 1.61 -18.45 12.50
CA ALA A 23 2.78 -19.34 12.35
C ALA A 23 3.63 -19.00 11.12
N LEU A 24 3.08 -18.30 10.12
CA LEU A 24 3.76 -17.95 8.87
C LEU A 24 4.29 -16.51 8.85
N LEU A 25 3.76 -15.60 9.69
CA LEU A 25 4.22 -14.23 9.79
C LEU A 25 5.69 -14.08 10.22
N PRO A 26 6.23 -14.91 11.16
CA PRO A 26 7.66 -14.89 11.46
C PRO A 26 8.54 -15.29 10.26
N GLY A 27 8.02 -16.08 9.32
CA GLY A 27 8.71 -16.45 8.09
C GLY A 27 8.87 -15.32 7.09
N LEU A 28 8.06 -14.25 7.20
CA LEU A 28 8.22 -13.01 6.40
C LEU A 28 9.48 -12.22 6.80
N VAL A 29 10.04 -12.45 7.99
CA VAL A 29 11.32 -11.86 8.41
C VAL A 29 12.46 -12.33 7.50
N GLY A 30 12.35 -13.52 6.91
CA GLY A 30 13.35 -14.09 5.99
C GLY A 30 13.36 -13.48 4.59
N LEU A 31 12.38 -12.66 4.23
CA LEU A 31 12.33 -11.99 2.91
C LEU A 31 13.27 -10.79 2.81
N THR A 32 13.86 -10.35 3.91
CA THR A 32 14.95 -9.37 3.92
C THR A 32 16.31 -10.03 4.17
N GLY A 33 16.41 -11.33 3.91
CA GLY A 33 17.62 -12.12 4.08
C GLY A 33 18.65 -11.79 3.01
N ASN A 34 19.40 -10.81 3.24
CA ASN A 34 20.83 -10.57 3.13
C ASN A 34 21.02 -9.06 3.34
N SER A 35 21.73 -8.70 4.36
CA SER A 35 22.35 -7.39 4.49
C SER A 35 23.50 -7.20 3.47
N ALA A 36 23.22 -7.47 2.19
CA ALA A 36 23.85 -6.74 1.13
C ALA A 36 23.29 -5.31 1.25
N THR A 37 24.11 -4.32 1.33
CA THR A 37 23.74 -2.93 1.06
C THR A 37 22.94 -2.96 -0.23
N ALA A 38 21.61 -2.90 -0.12
CA ALA A 38 20.76 -2.89 -1.28
C ALA A 38 21.09 -1.59 -2.02
N GLU A 39 21.80 -1.72 -3.12
CA GLU A 39 21.98 -0.61 -4.03
C GLU A 39 20.64 -0.36 -4.69
N ALA A 40 20.20 0.90 -4.72
CA ALA A 40 19.05 1.31 -5.50
C ALA A 40 19.23 0.82 -6.95
N PHE A 41 18.20 0.18 -7.52
CA PHE A 41 18.24 -0.36 -8.88
C PHE A 41 18.18 0.71 -9.97
N SER A 42 18.03 1.98 -9.59
CA SER A 42 18.09 3.10 -10.53
C SER A 42 19.46 3.18 -11.16
N ARG A 43 19.55 3.09 -12.49
CA ARG A 43 20.84 3.25 -13.17
C ARG A 43 21.45 4.62 -12.91
N PRO A 44 22.80 4.74 -12.88
CA PRO A 44 23.46 6.02 -12.82
C PRO A 44 23.05 6.94 -13.99
N GLY A 45 22.86 8.23 -13.70
CA GLY A 45 22.53 9.24 -14.72
C GLY A 45 21.05 9.50 -14.95
N LEU A 46 20.14 8.81 -14.26
CA LEU A 46 18.74 9.23 -14.18
C LEU A 46 18.64 10.51 -13.33
N PRO A 47 17.71 11.44 -13.67
CA PRO A 47 17.54 12.70 -12.94
C PRO A 47 16.79 12.50 -11.61
N VAL A 48 17.26 11.58 -10.78
CA VAL A 48 16.66 11.30 -9.48
C VAL A 48 17.26 12.24 -8.43
N GLU A 49 16.39 12.94 -7.72
CA GLU A 49 16.73 13.85 -6.63
C GLU A 49 16.36 13.24 -5.28
N TYR A 50 17.14 13.52 -4.25
CA TYR A 50 16.88 13.15 -2.87
C TYR A 50 16.50 14.41 -2.09
N LEU A 51 15.20 14.62 -1.93
CA LEU A 51 14.64 15.82 -1.32
C LEU A 51 14.48 15.60 0.19
N MET A 52 14.74 16.62 0.99
CA MET A 52 14.37 16.69 2.39
C MET A 52 13.22 17.69 2.52
N VAL A 53 12.01 17.16 2.69
CA VAL A 53 10.79 17.97 2.70
C VAL A 53 10.35 18.20 4.15
N PRO A 54 10.28 19.45 4.63
CA PRO A 54 9.82 19.73 5.97
C PRO A 54 8.41 19.20 6.23
N SER A 55 8.23 18.53 7.36
CA SER A 55 6.91 18.11 7.84
C SER A 55 6.67 18.68 9.25
N PRO A 56 6.07 19.86 9.35
CA PRO A 56 5.67 20.44 10.62
C PRO A 56 4.78 19.52 11.45
N SER A 57 3.86 18.79 10.80
CA SER A 57 2.95 17.87 11.47
C SER A 57 3.67 16.67 12.12
N MET A 58 4.79 16.22 11.56
CA MET A 58 5.62 15.16 12.11
C MET A 58 6.85 15.67 12.89
N GLY A 59 7.10 16.99 12.88
CA GLY A 59 8.20 17.63 13.58
C GLY A 59 9.59 17.25 13.06
N ARG A 60 9.69 16.83 11.79
CA ARG A 60 10.93 16.42 11.14
C ARG A 60 10.85 16.57 9.63
N ASP A 61 12.00 16.58 8.98
CA ASP A 61 12.05 16.48 7.52
C ASP A 61 11.81 15.03 7.08
N ILE A 62 11.08 14.88 5.98
CA ILE A 62 10.83 13.57 5.35
C ILE A 62 11.63 13.50 4.06
N LYS A 63 12.41 12.45 3.92
CA LYS A 63 13.11 12.15 2.68
C LYS A 63 12.12 11.75 1.60
N VAL A 64 12.28 12.29 0.41
CA VAL A 64 11.48 11.95 -0.77
C VAL A 64 12.44 11.73 -1.93
N GLN A 65 12.40 10.56 -2.55
CA GLN A 65 13.06 10.31 -3.83
C GLN A 65 12.16 10.82 -4.94
N PHE A 66 12.67 11.67 -5.80
CA PHE A 66 11.91 12.39 -6.80
C PHE A 66 12.57 12.31 -8.17
N GLN A 67 11.79 11.99 -9.19
CA GLN A 67 12.21 12.10 -10.58
C GLN A 67 11.27 13.05 -11.32
N PRO A 68 11.77 14.12 -11.96
CA PRO A 68 10.94 15.00 -12.78
C PRO A 68 10.46 14.27 -14.04
N GLY A 69 9.29 14.66 -14.56
CA GLY A 69 8.74 14.04 -15.76
C GLY A 69 7.59 14.84 -16.39
N GLY A 70 6.85 15.62 -15.60
CA GLY A 70 5.71 16.41 -16.05
C GLY A 70 5.04 17.10 -14.87
N PRO A 71 3.90 17.81 -15.09
CA PRO A 71 3.21 18.53 -14.03
C PRO A 71 2.44 17.60 -13.08
N HIS A 72 2.14 16.37 -13.49
CA HIS A 72 1.44 15.39 -12.68
C HIS A 72 2.39 14.27 -12.26
N ALA A 73 2.16 13.73 -11.06
CA ALA A 73 3.02 12.75 -10.44
C ALA A 73 2.32 11.44 -10.11
N VAL A 74 3.10 10.36 -10.13
CA VAL A 74 2.75 9.08 -9.52
C VAL A 74 3.47 8.98 -8.19
N TYR A 75 2.68 8.93 -7.10
CA TYR A 75 3.18 8.71 -5.73
C TYR A 75 3.28 7.21 -5.50
N LEU A 76 4.48 6.69 -5.38
CA LEU A 76 4.76 5.27 -5.12
C LEU A 76 4.96 5.04 -3.63
N LEU A 77 3.99 4.41 -3.00
CA LEU A 77 3.95 4.17 -1.55
C LEU A 77 4.49 2.77 -1.25
N ASP A 78 5.32 2.68 -0.21
CA ASP A 78 6.01 1.45 0.19
C ASP A 78 5.12 0.50 1.01
N GLY A 79 5.56 -0.74 1.19
CA GLY A 79 4.89 -1.76 1.97
C GLY A 79 5.05 -1.62 3.49
N LEU A 80 4.59 -2.64 4.22
CA LEU A 80 4.59 -2.67 5.69
C LEU A 80 5.98 -2.46 6.31
N ARG A 81 7.03 -2.93 5.63
CA ARG A 81 8.43 -2.89 6.07
C ARG A 81 9.23 -1.75 5.46
N ALA A 82 8.55 -0.63 5.12
CA ALA A 82 9.19 0.57 4.59
C ALA A 82 10.43 0.96 5.40
N ARG A 83 11.51 1.28 4.70
CA ARG A 83 12.81 1.61 5.29
C ARG A 83 12.96 3.13 5.43
N GLU A 84 13.94 3.55 6.25
CA GLU A 84 14.25 4.97 6.48
C GLU A 84 15.34 5.51 5.54
N ASP A 85 15.96 4.63 4.73
CA ASP A 85 17.04 5.01 3.82
C ASP A 85 16.59 5.20 2.37
N TYR A 86 15.84 4.25 1.82
CA TYR A 86 15.30 4.25 0.46
C TYR A 86 13.89 3.68 0.42
N ASN A 87 13.11 4.07 -0.57
CA ASN A 87 11.80 3.48 -0.85
C ASN A 87 11.98 2.11 -1.54
N GLY A 88 11.15 1.13 -1.17
CA GLY A 88 11.20 -0.22 -1.72
C GLY A 88 11.03 -0.26 -3.23
N TRP A 89 10.24 0.64 -3.82
CA TRP A 89 10.09 0.72 -5.27
C TRP A 89 11.39 1.02 -6.01
N ASP A 90 12.29 1.79 -5.41
CA ASP A 90 13.62 2.05 -5.99
C ASP A 90 14.61 0.92 -5.71
N MET A 91 14.44 0.24 -4.57
CA MET A 91 15.35 -0.83 -4.16
C MET A 91 15.11 -2.17 -4.86
N GLU A 92 13.83 -2.50 -5.04
CA GLU A 92 13.39 -3.84 -5.48
C GLU A 92 12.93 -3.84 -6.94
N THR A 93 12.83 -2.65 -7.57
CA THR A 93 12.39 -2.49 -8.96
C THR A 93 13.20 -1.44 -9.70
N GLN A 94 12.94 -1.32 -10.99
CA GLN A 94 13.50 -0.27 -11.83
C GLN A 94 12.47 0.84 -12.11
N ALA A 95 11.69 1.23 -11.09
CA ALA A 95 10.55 2.14 -11.27
C ALA A 95 10.96 3.49 -11.87
N PHE A 96 12.09 4.08 -11.45
CA PHE A 96 12.60 5.31 -12.05
C PHE A 96 13.02 5.13 -13.51
N GLU A 97 13.61 4.00 -13.87
CA GLU A 97 13.95 3.66 -15.24
C GLU A 97 12.68 3.55 -16.12
N TRP A 98 11.68 2.83 -15.62
CA TRP A 98 10.44 2.60 -16.39
C TRP A 98 9.62 3.87 -16.62
N TYR A 99 9.71 4.84 -15.69
CA TYR A 99 8.98 6.10 -15.77
C TYR A 99 9.82 7.27 -16.28
N TYR A 100 11.12 7.04 -16.57
CA TYR A 100 11.95 8.05 -17.21
C TYR A 100 11.35 8.42 -18.57
N ASP A 101 11.27 9.73 -18.84
CA ASP A 101 10.71 10.30 -20.08
C ASP A 101 9.26 9.88 -20.38
N SER A 102 8.50 9.51 -19.35
CA SER A 102 7.09 9.10 -19.47
C SER A 102 6.10 10.28 -19.51
N GLY A 103 6.55 11.51 -19.29
CA GLY A 103 5.68 12.66 -19.08
C GLY A 103 5.06 12.73 -17.66
N LEU A 104 5.39 11.78 -16.79
CA LEU A 104 4.94 11.73 -15.39
C LEU A 104 6.13 11.89 -14.45
N ALA A 105 5.99 12.73 -13.44
CA ALA A 105 6.93 12.76 -12.34
C ALA A 105 6.73 11.53 -11.43
N VAL A 106 7.78 11.08 -10.75
CA VAL A 106 7.71 10.01 -9.76
C VAL A 106 8.08 10.57 -8.39
N VAL A 107 7.23 10.29 -7.40
CA VAL A 107 7.38 10.73 -6.01
C VAL A 107 7.37 9.49 -5.12
N MET A 108 8.48 9.22 -4.45
CA MET A 108 8.63 8.09 -3.53
C MET A 108 8.97 8.60 -2.13
N PRO A 109 7.98 8.79 -1.24
CA PRO A 109 8.24 9.09 0.17
C PRO A 109 9.01 7.95 0.82
N VAL A 110 10.01 8.26 1.63
CA VAL A 110 10.87 7.29 2.32
C VAL A 110 10.50 7.22 3.79
N GLY A 111 10.43 6.01 4.34
CA GLY A 111 10.00 5.77 5.72
C GLY A 111 8.52 5.39 5.81
N GLY A 112 7.99 5.45 7.03
CA GLY A 112 6.59 5.09 7.28
C GLY A 112 6.36 3.60 7.48
N GLN A 113 7.32 2.90 8.08
CA GLN A 113 7.14 1.50 8.48
C GLN A 113 5.84 1.33 9.27
N SER A 114 4.99 0.39 8.87
CA SER A 114 3.69 0.09 9.48
C SER A 114 2.71 1.27 9.54
N SER A 115 2.94 2.34 8.76
CA SER A 115 2.19 3.60 8.89
C SER A 115 0.77 3.55 8.33
N PHE A 116 0.48 2.67 7.38
CA PHE A 116 -0.71 2.73 6.52
C PHE A 116 -0.89 4.13 5.87
N TYR A 117 0.16 4.92 5.85
CA TYR A 117 0.17 6.31 5.34
C TYR A 117 -1.00 7.15 5.84
N THR A 118 -1.37 6.95 7.12
CA THR A 118 -2.47 7.63 7.80
C THR A 118 -1.96 8.47 8.98
N ASP A 119 -2.82 9.32 9.52
CA ASP A 119 -2.53 10.09 10.73
C ASP A 119 -2.86 9.27 11.97
N TRP A 120 -1.83 8.83 12.67
CA TRP A 120 -2.02 8.03 13.88
C TRP A 120 -2.62 8.84 15.02
N TYR A 121 -3.44 8.19 15.83
CA TYR A 121 -4.04 8.78 17.01
C TYR A 121 -3.02 9.03 18.12
N ARG A 122 -2.02 8.16 18.25
CA ARG A 122 -0.94 8.23 19.24
C ARG A 122 0.42 8.16 18.54
N PRO A 123 1.52 8.49 19.25
CA PRO A 123 2.85 8.27 18.71
C PRO A 123 3.05 6.82 18.24
N ALA A 124 3.63 6.65 17.08
CA ALA A 124 4.01 5.36 16.54
C ALA A 124 5.26 4.87 17.26
N CYS A 125 5.08 4.02 18.25
CA CYS A 125 6.15 3.44 19.04
C CYS A 125 6.45 2.02 18.57
N GLY A 126 7.69 1.78 18.19
CA GLY A 126 8.20 0.49 17.74
C GLY A 126 9.56 0.17 18.38
N ASN A 127 10.22 -0.87 17.88
CA ASN A 127 11.51 -1.36 18.40
C ASN A 127 12.63 -0.29 18.33
N ASN A 128 12.52 0.68 17.44
CA ASN A 128 13.50 1.75 17.22
C ASN A 128 13.10 3.08 17.88
N GLY A 129 12.12 3.07 18.78
CA GLY A 129 11.62 4.26 19.48
C GLY A 129 10.27 4.75 18.96
N CYS A 130 9.91 5.96 19.37
CA CYS A 130 8.61 6.55 19.05
C CYS A 130 8.77 7.71 18.06
N GLN A 131 7.84 7.80 17.12
CA GLN A 131 7.75 8.88 16.15
C GLN A 131 6.31 9.40 16.05
N THR A 132 6.14 10.65 15.66
CA THR A 132 4.83 11.17 15.28
C THR A 132 4.55 10.76 13.84
N TYR A 133 3.45 10.05 13.60
CA TYR A 133 2.99 9.67 12.27
C TYR A 133 1.76 10.50 11.88
N LYS A 134 1.96 11.43 10.94
CA LYS A 134 0.94 12.26 10.30
C LYS A 134 1.10 12.15 8.77
N TRP A 135 1.14 10.92 8.31
CA TRP A 135 1.45 10.62 6.92
C TRP A 135 0.37 11.08 5.94
N GLU A 136 -0.91 11.01 6.32
CA GLU A 136 -1.98 11.54 5.47
C GLU A 136 -1.83 13.06 5.33
N THR A 137 -1.63 13.79 6.44
CA THR A 137 -1.36 15.24 6.42
C THR A 137 -0.14 15.56 5.57
N PHE A 138 0.95 14.81 5.73
CA PHE A 138 2.17 15.02 4.92
C PHE A 138 1.90 14.85 3.43
N LEU A 139 1.30 13.73 3.04
CA LEU A 139 1.08 13.37 1.63
C LEU A 139 0.04 14.25 0.93
N THR A 140 -0.89 14.84 1.68
CA THR A 140 -2.04 15.55 1.09
C THR A 140 -2.03 17.05 1.31
N SER A 141 -1.15 17.55 2.18
CA SER A 141 -1.02 18.98 2.46
C SER A 141 0.43 19.46 2.33
N GLU A 142 1.36 18.91 3.11
CA GLU A 142 2.72 19.44 3.22
C GLU A 142 3.54 19.14 1.95
N LEU A 143 3.60 17.89 1.52
CA LEU A 143 4.36 17.46 0.35
C LEU A 143 3.85 18.07 -0.97
N PRO A 144 2.54 18.08 -1.30
CA PRO A 144 2.09 18.66 -2.55
C PRO A 144 2.30 20.18 -2.61
N GLN A 145 2.16 20.92 -1.49
CA GLN A 145 2.49 22.33 -1.44
C GLN A 145 3.97 22.57 -1.69
N TRP A 146 4.83 21.78 -1.05
CA TRP A 146 6.28 21.89 -1.25
C TRP A 146 6.70 21.54 -2.67
N LEU A 147 6.16 20.46 -3.24
CA LEU A 147 6.46 20.03 -4.62
C LEU A 147 5.95 21.06 -5.64
N SER A 148 4.80 21.66 -5.42
CA SER A 148 4.26 22.70 -6.29
C SER A 148 5.17 23.93 -6.30
N ALA A 149 5.59 24.39 -5.13
CA ALA A 149 6.44 25.56 -4.99
C ALA A 149 7.88 25.35 -5.51
N ASN A 150 8.42 24.13 -5.40
CA ASN A 150 9.84 23.86 -5.63
C ASN A 150 10.13 23.00 -6.87
N ARG A 151 9.14 22.28 -7.39
CA ARG A 151 9.32 21.35 -8.53
C ARG A 151 8.24 21.51 -9.61
N GLY A 152 7.27 22.41 -9.43
CA GLY A 152 6.21 22.66 -10.40
C GLY A 152 5.21 21.51 -10.56
N ILE A 153 5.13 20.62 -9.58
CA ILE A 153 4.14 19.54 -9.59
C ILE A 153 2.76 20.08 -9.21
N SER A 154 1.75 19.74 -9.97
CA SER A 154 0.37 20.10 -9.67
C SER A 154 -0.07 19.52 -8.31
N PRO A 155 -0.74 20.30 -7.46
CA PRO A 155 -1.31 19.74 -6.23
C PRO A 155 -2.53 18.86 -6.49
N THR A 156 -3.06 18.82 -7.71
CA THR A 156 -4.23 18.05 -8.11
C THR A 156 -3.93 17.19 -9.35
N GLY A 157 -4.77 16.17 -9.60
CA GLY A 157 -4.67 15.35 -10.80
C GLY A 157 -3.50 14.37 -10.79
N ASN A 158 -3.11 13.88 -9.63
CA ASN A 158 -2.02 12.92 -9.44
C ASN A 158 -2.54 11.49 -9.24
N ALA A 159 -1.63 10.52 -9.17
CA ALA A 159 -1.93 9.14 -8.82
C ALA A 159 -1.24 8.73 -7.52
N ALA A 160 -1.94 7.90 -6.72
CA ALA A 160 -1.33 7.14 -5.64
C ALA A 160 -1.29 5.67 -6.02
N VAL A 161 -0.13 5.04 -5.95
CA VAL A 161 0.06 3.60 -6.20
C VAL A 161 0.76 2.99 -5.01
N GLY A 162 0.19 1.93 -4.48
CA GLY A 162 0.74 1.23 -3.33
C GLY A 162 0.59 -0.27 -3.43
N LEU A 163 1.33 -0.97 -2.60
CA LEU A 163 1.35 -2.42 -2.51
C LEU A 163 1.10 -2.90 -1.08
N SER A 164 0.50 -4.06 -0.91
CA SER A 164 0.27 -4.63 0.42
C SER A 164 -0.41 -3.62 1.35
N MET A 165 0.24 -3.20 2.44
CA MET A 165 -0.21 -2.14 3.35
C MET A 165 -0.66 -0.88 2.61
N SER A 166 0.18 -0.37 1.72
CA SER A 166 -0.08 0.90 1.05
C SER A 166 -1.04 0.83 -0.13
N GLY A 167 -1.34 -0.36 -0.63
CA GLY A 167 -2.41 -0.51 -1.63
C GLY A 167 -3.79 -0.17 -1.06
N ASN A 168 -4.03 -0.47 0.22
CA ASN A 168 -5.17 0.06 0.96
C ASN A 168 -5.11 1.59 1.04
N SER A 169 -3.96 2.13 1.44
CA SER A 169 -3.75 3.56 1.63
C SER A 169 -3.95 4.36 0.34
N ALA A 170 -3.50 3.83 -0.81
CA ALA A 170 -3.69 4.49 -2.11
C ALA A 170 -5.18 4.72 -2.43
N ILE A 171 -6.02 3.71 -2.16
CA ILE A 171 -7.48 3.86 -2.32
C ILE A 171 -8.03 4.87 -1.31
N ILE A 172 -7.67 4.78 -0.04
CA ILE A 172 -8.18 5.67 1.02
C ILE A 172 -7.77 7.13 0.76
N LEU A 173 -6.55 7.39 0.33
CA LEU A 173 -6.11 8.72 -0.07
C LEU A 173 -6.98 9.28 -1.21
N SER A 174 -7.30 8.49 -2.23
CA SER A 174 -8.19 8.94 -3.31
C SER A 174 -9.64 9.14 -2.87
N VAL A 175 -10.09 8.43 -1.84
CA VAL A 175 -11.44 8.60 -1.27
C VAL A 175 -11.61 9.96 -0.61
N TYR A 176 -10.62 10.38 0.18
CA TYR A 176 -10.71 11.60 0.99
C TYR A 176 -10.05 12.82 0.35
N HIS A 177 -9.21 12.60 -0.68
CA HIS A 177 -8.51 13.65 -1.43
C HIS A 177 -8.69 13.45 -2.96
N PRO A 178 -9.94 13.38 -3.46
CA PRO A 178 -10.22 12.99 -4.85
C PRO A 178 -9.74 13.98 -5.91
N GLU A 179 -9.54 15.26 -5.54
CA GLU A 179 -8.96 16.23 -6.46
C GLU A 179 -7.44 16.04 -6.61
N GLN A 180 -6.77 15.63 -5.55
CA GLN A 180 -5.34 15.36 -5.57
C GLN A 180 -5.04 14.02 -6.24
N PHE A 181 -5.75 12.95 -5.83
CA PHE A 181 -5.53 11.60 -6.32
C PHE A 181 -6.74 11.11 -7.11
N ILE A 182 -6.72 11.40 -8.42
CA ILE A 182 -7.76 10.98 -9.36
C ILE A 182 -7.60 9.51 -9.80
N TYR A 183 -6.46 8.92 -9.48
CA TYR A 183 -6.09 7.53 -9.80
C TYR A 183 -5.53 6.82 -8.57
N ALA A 184 -6.00 5.61 -8.30
CA ALA A 184 -5.50 4.75 -7.23
C ALA A 184 -5.10 3.37 -7.77
N GLY A 185 -3.81 3.05 -7.65
CA GLY A 185 -3.25 1.72 -7.89
C GLY A 185 -3.12 0.95 -6.58
N SER A 186 -3.78 -0.19 -6.48
CA SER A 186 -3.77 -1.06 -5.30
C SER A 186 -3.29 -2.45 -5.67
N LEU A 187 -2.11 -2.83 -5.19
CA LEU A 187 -1.47 -4.09 -5.53
C LEU A 187 -1.41 -4.98 -4.30
N SER A 188 -2.07 -6.14 -4.37
CA SER A 188 -2.05 -7.17 -3.30
C SER A 188 -2.44 -6.64 -1.92
N ALA A 189 -3.43 -5.74 -1.83
CA ALA A 189 -3.83 -5.10 -0.59
C ALA A 189 -4.98 -5.83 0.12
N PHE A 190 -5.04 -5.68 1.45
CA PHE A 190 -6.22 -6.08 2.23
C PHE A 190 -7.28 -5.00 2.13
N LEU A 191 -8.37 -5.25 1.40
CA LEU A 191 -9.36 -4.23 1.06
C LEU A 191 -10.58 -4.18 2.00
N ASN A 192 -10.56 -4.93 3.11
CA ASN A 192 -11.55 -4.86 4.20
C ASN A 192 -10.88 -4.97 5.59
N PRO A 193 -9.96 -4.07 5.95
CA PRO A 193 -9.18 -4.15 7.17
C PRO A 193 -10.01 -4.07 8.47
N SER A 194 -11.23 -3.53 8.43
CA SER A 194 -12.09 -3.40 9.62
C SER A 194 -12.91 -4.65 9.93
N GLU A 195 -12.91 -5.67 9.04
CA GLU A 195 -13.83 -6.80 9.12
C GLU A 195 -13.18 -8.08 9.67
N GLY A 196 -13.92 -8.81 10.47
CA GLY A 196 -13.58 -10.17 10.91
C GLY A 196 -12.27 -10.25 11.69
N SER A 197 -11.32 -11.03 11.20
CA SER A 197 -10.01 -11.23 11.85
C SER A 197 -8.91 -10.27 11.34
N TRP A 198 -9.21 -9.40 10.37
CA TRP A 198 -8.21 -8.54 9.76
C TRP A 198 -7.56 -7.56 10.74
N PRO A 199 -8.29 -6.91 11.68
CA PRO A 199 -7.65 -6.04 12.65
C PRO A 199 -6.59 -6.75 13.48
N PHE A 200 -6.88 -7.98 13.91
CA PHE A 200 -5.93 -8.81 14.65
C PHE A 200 -4.71 -9.20 13.80
N LEU A 201 -4.92 -9.61 12.54
CA LEU A 201 -3.83 -10.00 11.63
C LEU A 201 -2.94 -8.79 11.28
N ILE A 202 -3.53 -7.62 11.07
CA ILE A 202 -2.80 -6.37 10.83
C ILE A 202 -1.96 -6.01 12.06
N ASN A 203 -2.54 -6.06 13.26
CA ASN A 203 -1.81 -5.77 14.49
C ASN A 203 -0.62 -6.72 14.69
N MET A 204 -0.81 -8.01 14.42
CA MET A 204 0.28 -8.99 14.47
C MET A 204 1.39 -8.68 13.44
N ALA A 205 1.00 -8.36 12.20
CA ALA A 205 1.96 -8.03 11.15
C ALA A 205 2.77 -6.75 11.48
N MET A 206 2.13 -5.73 12.05
CA MET A 206 2.78 -4.50 12.48
C MET A 206 3.72 -4.76 13.66
N GLY A 207 3.32 -5.61 14.61
CA GLY A 207 4.17 -6.04 15.71
C GLY A 207 5.42 -6.78 15.24
N ASP A 208 5.26 -7.71 14.28
CA ASP A 208 6.37 -8.44 13.67
C ASP A 208 7.27 -7.54 12.80
N ALA A 209 6.70 -6.60 12.07
CA ALA A 209 7.46 -5.69 11.20
C ALA A 209 8.37 -4.74 11.98
N GLY A 210 7.94 -4.26 13.15
CA GLY A 210 8.71 -3.26 13.87
C GLY A 210 8.24 -2.98 15.31
N GLY A 211 7.42 -3.85 15.90
CA GLY A 211 6.93 -3.70 17.27
C GLY A 211 5.80 -2.69 17.43
N PHE A 212 5.15 -2.30 16.34
CA PHE A 212 4.06 -1.31 16.36
C PHE A 212 2.72 -1.93 16.79
N ASP A 213 1.86 -1.10 17.38
CA ASP A 213 0.49 -1.46 17.80
C ASP A 213 -0.54 -0.72 16.92
N ALA A 214 -1.40 -1.47 16.24
CA ALA A 214 -2.47 -0.91 15.42
C ALA A 214 -3.52 -0.12 16.23
N ASN A 215 -3.63 -0.35 17.53
CA ASN A 215 -4.49 0.46 18.39
C ASN A 215 -3.97 1.89 18.58
N ASP A 216 -2.67 2.12 18.46
CA ASP A 216 -2.09 3.47 18.47
C ASP A 216 -2.32 4.18 17.13
N MET A 217 -2.49 3.41 16.05
CA MET A 217 -2.79 3.93 14.72
C MET A 217 -4.24 4.40 14.60
N TRP A 218 -5.20 3.49 14.76
CA TRP A 218 -6.63 3.73 14.45
C TRP A 218 -7.56 3.58 15.64
N GLY A 219 -7.02 3.36 16.84
CA GLY A 219 -7.82 3.05 18.02
C GLY A 219 -8.24 1.58 18.07
N ARG A 220 -8.91 1.20 19.14
CA ARG A 220 -9.45 -0.16 19.30
C ARG A 220 -10.66 -0.36 18.41
N THR A 221 -10.82 -1.56 17.88
CA THR A 221 -11.91 -1.87 16.92
C THR A 221 -13.31 -1.71 17.52
N GLU A 222 -13.45 -1.94 18.80
CA GLU A 222 -14.71 -1.78 19.55
C GLU A 222 -15.02 -0.31 19.93
N ASP A 223 -14.08 0.61 19.72
CA ASP A 223 -14.33 2.05 19.94
C ASP A 223 -15.08 2.64 18.74
N PRO A 224 -16.27 3.24 18.95
CA PRO A 224 -17.01 3.87 17.87
C PRO A 224 -16.28 5.06 17.22
N ASN A 225 -15.27 5.62 17.89
CA ASN A 225 -14.43 6.69 17.36
C ASN A 225 -13.16 6.16 16.68
N SER A 226 -13.00 4.85 16.55
CA SER A 226 -11.85 4.27 15.85
C SER A 226 -11.87 4.59 14.36
N ALA A 227 -10.69 4.62 13.75
CA ALA A 227 -10.56 4.93 12.33
C ALA A 227 -10.55 3.68 11.41
N TRP A 228 -10.82 2.49 11.93
CA TRP A 228 -10.84 1.25 11.16
C TRP A 228 -11.82 1.32 9.98
N VAL A 229 -13.06 1.70 10.24
CA VAL A 229 -14.13 1.83 9.23
C VAL A 229 -13.83 2.95 8.23
N ARG A 230 -13.26 4.07 8.69
CA ARG A 230 -12.83 5.16 7.82
C ARG A 230 -11.78 4.69 6.79
N ASN A 231 -10.85 3.86 7.23
CA ASN A 231 -9.72 3.40 6.43
C ASN A 231 -9.97 2.02 5.78
N ASP A 232 -11.24 1.65 5.60
CA ASP A 232 -11.65 0.40 4.96
C ASP A 232 -12.16 0.66 3.54
N PRO A 233 -11.40 0.30 2.49
CA PRO A 233 -11.83 0.48 1.11
C PRO A 233 -13.18 -0.16 0.79
N MET A 234 -13.49 -1.32 1.39
CA MET A 234 -14.77 -2.00 1.17
C MET A 234 -15.96 -1.15 1.63
N VAL A 235 -15.81 -0.51 2.79
CA VAL A 235 -16.83 0.40 3.34
C VAL A 235 -16.93 1.69 2.53
N GLN A 236 -15.82 2.14 1.95
CA GLN A 236 -15.76 3.40 1.21
C GLN A 236 -16.15 3.28 -0.28
N ILE A 237 -16.56 2.10 -0.76
CA ILE A 237 -17.00 1.89 -2.15
C ILE A 237 -17.97 2.96 -2.66
N PRO A 238 -19.02 3.38 -1.91
CA PRO A 238 -19.93 4.43 -2.38
C PRO A 238 -19.22 5.76 -2.69
N LYS A 239 -18.22 6.14 -1.90
CA LYS A 239 -17.43 7.36 -2.14
C LYS A 239 -16.50 7.19 -3.34
N ILE A 240 -15.86 6.03 -3.49
CA ILE A 240 -14.99 5.73 -4.64
C ILE A 240 -15.79 5.87 -5.95
N VAL A 241 -17.01 5.33 -5.98
CA VAL A 241 -17.91 5.43 -7.13
C VAL A 241 -18.34 6.87 -7.38
N ALA A 242 -18.73 7.59 -6.31
CA ALA A 242 -19.14 9.00 -6.41
C ALA A 242 -18.02 9.94 -6.87
N ASN A 243 -16.80 9.68 -6.44
CA ASN A 243 -15.61 10.46 -6.84
C ASN A 243 -15.20 10.20 -8.29
N GLY A 244 -15.63 9.08 -8.88
CA GLY A 244 -15.18 8.67 -10.22
C GLY A 244 -13.70 8.31 -10.30
N THR A 245 -13.08 7.99 -9.18
CA THR A 245 -11.65 7.62 -9.10
C THR A 245 -11.33 6.49 -10.08
N ARG A 246 -10.27 6.64 -10.88
CA ARG A 246 -9.73 5.54 -11.68
C ARG A 246 -9.04 4.54 -10.77
N LEU A 247 -9.45 3.28 -10.84
CA LEU A 247 -8.84 2.19 -10.08
C LEU A 247 -8.01 1.27 -10.97
N TRP A 248 -6.85 0.85 -10.45
CA TRP A 248 -6.12 -0.32 -10.92
C TRP A 248 -5.90 -1.23 -9.73
N VAL A 249 -6.58 -2.37 -9.72
CA VAL A 249 -6.52 -3.32 -8.59
C VAL A 249 -5.95 -4.64 -9.09
N TYR A 250 -4.84 -5.04 -8.51
CA TYR A 250 -4.17 -6.31 -8.79
C TYR A 250 -4.07 -7.16 -7.53
N CYS A 251 -4.27 -8.45 -7.68
CA CYS A 251 -3.89 -9.47 -6.69
C CYS A 251 -3.71 -10.80 -7.40
N GLY A 252 -2.57 -11.47 -7.17
CA GLY A 252 -2.36 -12.84 -7.58
C GLY A 252 -3.16 -13.85 -6.73
N ASN A 253 -3.03 -15.12 -7.04
CA ASN A 253 -3.71 -16.18 -6.30
C ASN A 253 -2.81 -16.97 -5.33
N GLY A 254 -1.54 -16.59 -5.20
CA GLY A 254 -0.54 -17.27 -4.40
C GLY A 254 0.24 -18.35 -5.16
N THR A 255 -0.05 -18.58 -6.44
CA THR A 255 0.72 -19.55 -7.26
C THR A 255 1.89 -18.82 -7.93
N PRO A 256 3.15 -19.21 -7.71
CA PRO A 256 4.27 -18.59 -8.41
C PRO A 256 4.24 -18.89 -9.92
N SER A 257 4.84 -18.00 -10.71
CA SER A 257 5.04 -18.14 -12.15
C SER A 257 6.55 -18.07 -12.47
N GLU A 258 6.86 -17.99 -13.77
CA GLU A 258 8.22 -17.77 -14.25
C GLU A 258 8.85 -16.43 -13.81
N LEU A 259 8.04 -15.47 -13.33
CA LEU A 259 8.56 -14.22 -12.78
C LEU A 259 9.32 -14.43 -11.46
N GLY A 260 9.10 -15.53 -10.78
CA GLY A 260 9.75 -15.82 -9.50
C GLY A 260 8.81 -15.63 -8.29
N GLY A 261 9.35 -15.14 -7.17
CA GLY A 261 8.58 -14.89 -5.94
C GLY A 261 8.09 -16.17 -5.24
N ALA A 262 8.67 -17.33 -5.54
CA ALA A 262 8.30 -18.60 -4.94
C ALA A 262 8.84 -18.72 -3.51
N ASN A 263 8.00 -18.37 -2.53
CA ASN A 263 8.22 -18.69 -1.13
C ASN A 263 6.89 -18.83 -0.39
N LEU A 264 6.83 -19.77 0.54
CA LEU A 264 5.60 -20.14 1.22
C LEU A 264 4.87 -18.98 1.92
N PRO A 265 5.54 -18.06 2.63
CA PRO A 265 4.87 -16.91 3.21
C PRO A 265 4.20 -15.99 2.17
N ALA A 266 4.88 -15.70 1.05
CA ALA A 266 4.34 -14.84 0.00
C ALA A 266 3.19 -15.52 -0.75
N GLU A 267 3.29 -16.82 -1.01
CA GLU A 267 2.23 -17.63 -1.62
C GLU A 267 0.97 -17.64 -0.74
N PHE A 268 1.15 -17.92 0.55
CA PHE A 268 0.04 -17.96 1.51
C PHE A 268 -0.63 -16.59 1.66
N LEU A 269 0.16 -15.53 1.81
CA LEU A 269 -0.35 -14.17 2.03
C LEU A 269 -1.17 -13.70 0.82
N GLU A 270 -0.67 -13.92 -0.40
CA GLU A 270 -1.39 -13.57 -1.62
C GLU A 270 -2.68 -14.38 -1.78
N GLY A 271 -2.62 -15.70 -1.54
CA GLY A 271 -3.79 -16.58 -1.55
C GLY A 271 -4.86 -16.21 -0.51
N LEU A 272 -4.48 -15.56 0.58
CA LEU A 272 -5.40 -15.00 1.56
C LEU A 272 -5.99 -13.67 1.09
N THR A 273 -5.13 -12.81 0.52
CA THR A 273 -5.46 -11.45 0.11
C THR A 273 -6.43 -11.41 -1.08
N ILE A 274 -6.28 -12.32 -2.04
CA ILE A 274 -7.13 -12.34 -3.25
C ILE A 274 -8.62 -12.36 -2.94
N ARG A 275 -9.04 -12.98 -1.85
CA ARG A 275 -10.46 -13.07 -1.48
C ARG A 275 -11.08 -11.71 -1.22
N THR A 276 -10.35 -10.82 -0.56
CA THR A 276 -10.85 -9.46 -0.28
C THR A 276 -10.92 -8.64 -1.57
N ASN A 277 -9.98 -8.85 -2.49
CA ASN A 277 -9.93 -8.16 -3.77
C ASN A 277 -11.07 -8.59 -4.70
N LEU A 278 -11.40 -9.89 -4.76
CA LEU A 278 -12.55 -10.39 -5.52
C LEU A 278 -13.86 -9.82 -4.97
N THR A 279 -14.04 -9.83 -3.65
CA THR A 279 -15.25 -9.26 -3.00
C THR A 279 -15.33 -7.75 -3.23
N PHE A 280 -14.22 -7.04 -3.14
CA PHE A 280 -14.18 -5.60 -3.41
C PHE A 280 -14.62 -5.28 -4.86
N ARG A 281 -14.08 -5.99 -5.85
CA ARG A 281 -14.50 -5.84 -7.25
C ARG A 281 -16.01 -6.04 -7.41
N ASP A 282 -16.53 -7.14 -6.86
CA ASP A 282 -17.95 -7.50 -7.02
C ASP A 282 -18.85 -6.45 -6.37
N ASN A 283 -18.50 -5.97 -5.19
CA ASN A 283 -19.23 -4.90 -4.50
C ASN A 283 -19.10 -3.55 -5.21
N TYR A 284 -17.91 -3.23 -5.75
CA TYR A 284 -17.70 -2.02 -6.54
C TYR A 284 -18.59 -1.98 -7.78
N ILE A 285 -18.64 -3.08 -8.52
CA ILE A 285 -19.53 -3.22 -9.71
C ILE A 285 -21.00 -3.15 -9.29
N ALA A 286 -21.39 -3.83 -8.22
CA ALA A 286 -22.76 -3.81 -7.71
C ALA A 286 -23.20 -2.41 -7.26
N ALA A 287 -22.28 -1.59 -6.78
CA ALA A 287 -22.51 -0.19 -6.43
C ALA A 287 -22.55 0.77 -7.64
N GLY A 288 -22.43 0.26 -8.87
CA GLY A 288 -22.43 1.05 -10.11
C GLY A 288 -21.04 1.54 -10.54
N GLY A 289 -19.97 1.06 -9.93
CA GLY A 289 -18.60 1.39 -10.30
C GLY A 289 -18.23 0.82 -11.67
N ASN A 290 -17.69 1.65 -12.53
CA ASN A 290 -17.34 1.31 -13.93
C ASN A 290 -15.98 1.89 -14.38
N ASN A 291 -15.23 2.51 -13.49
CA ASN A 291 -13.93 3.14 -13.78
C ASN A 291 -12.76 2.37 -13.13
N GLY A 292 -12.76 1.05 -13.23
CA GLY A 292 -11.76 0.19 -12.62
C GLY A 292 -11.20 -0.87 -13.57
N VAL A 293 -9.89 -1.11 -13.50
CA VAL A 293 -9.22 -2.31 -14.00
C VAL A 293 -9.01 -3.24 -12.82
N PHE A 294 -9.44 -4.49 -12.96
CA PHE A 294 -9.27 -5.55 -11.97
C PHE A 294 -8.49 -6.68 -12.60
N ASN A 295 -7.22 -6.80 -12.25
CA ASN A 295 -6.30 -7.79 -12.81
C ASN A 295 -6.04 -8.89 -11.76
N PHE A 296 -6.70 -10.03 -11.92
CA PHE A 296 -6.59 -11.17 -11.01
C PHE A 296 -6.19 -12.42 -11.80
N PRO A 297 -4.91 -12.53 -12.18
CA PRO A 297 -4.42 -13.69 -12.93
C PRO A 297 -4.43 -14.96 -12.06
N PRO A 298 -4.43 -16.17 -12.66
CA PRO A 298 -4.38 -17.43 -11.93
C PRO A 298 -2.98 -17.77 -11.42
N TYR A 299 -2.15 -16.77 -11.20
CA TYR A 299 -0.79 -16.84 -10.65
C TYR A 299 -0.45 -15.51 -9.95
N GLY A 300 0.72 -15.47 -9.35
CA GLY A 300 1.25 -14.31 -8.65
C GLY A 300 1.28 -14.51 -7.15
N THR A 301 2.40 -14.12 -6.54
CA THR A 301 2.65 -14.17 -5.12
C THR A 301 2.80 -12.77 -4.55
N HIS A 302 2.87 -12.63 -3.22
CA HIS A 302 3.02 -11.36 -2.53
C HIS A 302 4.47 -10.87 -2.60
N SER A 303 4.90 -10.43 -3.81
CA SER A 303 6.31 -10.11 -4.06
C SER A 303 6.53 -9.04 -5.13
N TRP A 304 7.73 -8.46 -5.10
CA TRP A 304 8.11 -7.30 -5.92
C TRP A 304 8.11 -7.55 -7.43
N GLU A 305 8.36 -8.77 -7.86
CA GLU A 305 8.38 -9.14 -9.26
C GLU A 305 7.02 -8.87 -9.92
N TYR A 306 5.94 -9.26 -9.25
CA TYR A 306 4.57 -9.05 -9.74
C TYR A 306 4.14 -7.59 -9.60
N TRP A 307 4.50 -6.92 -8.51
CA TRP A 307 4.18 -5.48 -8.34
C TRP A 307 4.92 -4.63 -9.36
N GLY A 308 6.18 -4.94 -9.65
CA GLY A 308 6.95 -4.30 -10.71
C GLY A 308 6.36 -4.51 -12.10
N GLN A 309 5.88 -5.72 -12.40
CA GLN A 309 5.14 -5.99 -13.64
C GLN A 309 3.88 -5.11 -13.72
N GLN A 310 3.09 -5.06 -12.64
CA GLN A 310 1.87 -4.26 -12.62
C GLN A 310 2.14 -2.76 -12.76
N LEU A 311 3.22 -2.25 -12.19
CA LEU A 311 3.62 -0.86 -12.36
C LEU A 311 3.93 -0.51 -13.82
N GLN A 312 4.53 -1.44 -14.57
CA GLN A 312 4.77 -1.27 -16.02
C GLN A 312 3.48 -1.38 -16.84
N GLU A 313 2.63 -2.36 -16.54
CA GLU A 313 1.36 -2.58 -17.23
C GLU A 313 0.39 -1.40 -17.06
N MET A 314 0.33 -0.80 -15.87
CA MET A 314 -0.55 0.36 -15.61
C MET A 314 -0.03 1.67 -16.20
N LYS A 315 1.24 1.77 -16.59
CA LYS A 315 1.83 3.04 -17.05
C LYS A 315 1.06 3.70 -18.22
N PRO A 316 0.65 3.01 -19.29
CA PRO A 316 -0.14 3.64 -20.35
C PRO A 316 -1.52 4.13 -19.90
N ASP A 317 -2.12 3.46 -18.91
CA ASP A 317 -3.39 3.88 -18.32
C ASP A 317 -3.20 5.13 -17.45
N LEU A 318 -2.15 5.18 -16.64
CA LEU A 318 -1.74 6.36 -15.89
C LEU A 318 -1.49 7.57 -16.79
N GLN A 319 -0.72 7.39 -17.87
CA GLN A 319 -0.42 8.46 -18.82
C GLN A 319 -1.69 9.07 -19.42
N ARG A 320 -2.64 8.23 -19.86
CA ARG A 320 -3.94 8.72 -20.37
C ARG A 320 -4.75 9.49 -19.35
N HIS A 321 -4.81 9.01 -18.10
CA HIS A 321 -5.66 9.62 -17.09
C HIS A 321 -5.04 10.87 -16.44
N LEU A 322 -3.71 10.96 -16.41
CA LEU A 322 -2.99 12.12 -15.91
C LEU A 322 -2.60 13.13 -17.00
N GLY A 323 -2.99 12.88 -18.27
CA GLY A 323 -2.75 13.80 -19.35
C GLY A 323 -1.29 13.88 -19.84
N ALA A 324 -0.54 12.79 -19.71
CA ALA A 324 0.86 12.68 -20.12
C ALA A 324 1.04 11.85 -21.44
N ALA A 325 -0.04 11.45 -22.08
CA ALA A 325 -0.02 10.66 -23.32
C ALA A 325 0.01 11.56 -24.55
#